data_6575581551f28a8f927008dc518a0ce3
#
_entry.id   6575581551f28a8f927008dc518a0ce3
#
_cell.length_a   1.000
_cell.length_b   1.000
_cell.length_c   1.000
_cell.angle_alpha   90.00
_cell.angle_beta   90.00
_cell.angle_gamma   90.00
#
_symmetry.space_group_name_H-M   'P 1'
#
loop_
_entity.id
_entity.type
_entity.pdbx_description
1 polymer ?
#
loop_
_entity_poly.entity_id
_entity_poly.type
_entity_poly.pdbx_seq_one_letter_code
_entity_poly.pdbx_strand_id
1 'polypeptide(L)'
;MLESEGFLTPGEGRNQLAQEFRRIKRPLLLNMRKENVTGNPNRHPSNLLMITSALPNEGKTFVSINMAMSMAAEMNREVLLVDADVAKGHVGRTLGYNPEYGLSEILKSDHLTEEGAIATTNVDGLSILGSGANDMHMDELFASQRMSEMTRRLALADPSRVVIMDAPPLLATTEAGVLARLMGQIVVVVEADKTPQVALAEALKTVDECQEVSLLLNKVVQGGLGGAYGYGYGYGYGYGYGYGYGAEEPENRVQN
;
A
#
# COMPACT_ATOMS: atom_id res chain seq x y z
N MET A 1 19.36 -10.17 7.54
CA MET A 1 18.28 -11.07 7.05
C MET A 1 17.27 -10.28 6.20
N LEU A 2 16.55 -9.26 6.72
CA LEU A 2 15.57 -8.50 5.90
C LEU A 2 16.19 -7.82 4.67
N GLU A 3 17.36 -7.19 4.83
CA GLU A 3 18.07 -6.52 3.74
C GLU A 3 18.48 -7.50 2.61
N SER A 4 18.93 -8.70 2.96
CA SER A 4 19.30 -9.74 1.97
C SER A 4 18.09 -10.30 1.21
N GLU A 5 16.88 -10.11 1.73
CA GLU A 5 15.62 -10.48 1.09
C GLU A 5 14.97 -9.30 0.34
N GLY A 6 15.66 -8.16 0.27
CA GLY A 6 15.22 -6.98 -0.47
C GLY A 6 14.19 -6.11 0.27
N PHE A 7 14.10 -6.21 1.61
CA PHE A 7 13.26 -5.31 2.38
C PHE A 7 13.99 -4.01 2.72
N LEU A 8 13.24 -2.92 2.80
CA LEU A 8 13.74 -1.64 3.27
C LEU A 8 14.15 -1.76 4.74
N THR A 9 15.29 -1.17 5.08
CA THR A 9 15.78 -1.09 6.45
C THR A 9 15.99 0.36 6.87
N PRO A 10 15.91 0.67 8.21
CA PRO A 10 16.15 2.00 8.70
C PRO A 10 17.56 2.49 8.31
N GLY A 11 17.66 3.69 7.73
CA GLY A 11 18.93 4.28 7.30
C GLY A 11 19.27 4.15 5.82
N GLU A 12 18.64 3.29 5.06
CA GLU A 12 18.85 3.12 3.60
C GLU A 12 18.13 4.16 2.74
N GLY A 13 18.32 5.43 3.03
CA GLY A 13 17.56 6.52 2.42
C GLY A 13 17.74 6.73 0.90
N ARG A 14 18.62 6.00 0.19
CA ARG A 14 19.00 6.32 -1.19
C ARG A 14 19.03 5.15 -2.18
N ASN A 15 18.62 3.94 -1.81
CA ASN A 15 18.52 2.87 -2.78
C ASN A 15 17.30 3.06 -3.71
N GLN A 16 17.30 2.36 -4.86
CA GLN A 16 16.24 2.45 -5.85
C GLN A 16 14.88 2.07 -5.27
N LEU A 17 14.80 1.00 -4.50
CA LEU A 17 13.60 0.51 -3.86
C LEU A 17 12.97 1.58 -2.94
N ALA A 18 13.78 2.25 -2.12
CA ALA A 18 13.29 3.34 -1.27
C ALA A 18 12.71 4.51 -2.07
N GLN A 19 13.29 4.81 -3.24
CA GLN A 19 12.75 5.86 -4.12
C GLN A 19 11.42 5.42 -4.76
N GLU A 20 11.28 4.17 -5.15
CA GLU A 20 10.04 3.61 -5.70
C GLU A 20 8.92 3.66 -4.66
N PHE A 21 9.15 3.16 -3.46
CA PHE A 21 8.15 3.23 -2.39
C PHE A 21 7.81 4.67 -1.95
N ARG A 22 8.75 5.62 -2.02
CA ARG A 22 8.45 7.04 -1.81
C ARG A 22 7.49 7.60 -2.87
N ARG A 23 7.60 7.15 -4.13
CA ARG A 23 6.66 7.57 -5.20
C ARG A 23 5.30 6.92 -5.00
N ILE A 24 5.26 5.63 -4.66
CA ILE A 24 4.02 4.87 -4.48
C ILE A 24 3.21 5.39 -3.28
N LYS A 25 3.84 5.69 -2.13
CA LYS A 25 3.12 6.14 -0.93
C LYS A 25 2.52 7.54 -1.06
N ARG A 26 3.10 8.43 -1.90
CA ARG A 26 2.66 9.83 -2.00
C ARG A 26 1.18 10.00 -2.34
N PRO A 27 0.61 9.39 -3.40
CA PRO A 27 -0.82 9.52 -3.69
C PRO A 27 -1.68 8.97 -2.55
N LEU A 28 -1.28 7.86 -1.91
CA LEU A 28 -2.00 7.27 -0.79
C LEU A 28 -2.07 8.24 0.40
N LEU A 29 -0.95 8.86 0.76
CA LEU A 29 -0.91 9.85 1.84
C LEU A 29 -1.68 11.15 1.49
N LEU A 30 -1.74 11.53 0.22
CA LEU A 30 -2.55 12.67 -0.22
C LEU A 30 -4.04 12.40 -0.10
N ASN A 31 -4.50 11.18 -0.40
CA ASN A 31 -5.89 10.79 -0.20
C ASN A 31 -6.29 10.84 1.27
N MET A 32 -5.43 10.38 2.18
CA MET A 32 -5.64 10.47 3.64
C MET A 32 -5.85 11.91 4.12
N ARG A 33 -5.09 12.87 3.56
CA ARG A 33 -5.23 14.30 3.91
C ARG A 33 -6.52 14.92 3.41
N LYS A 34 -7.00 14.53 2.22
CA LYS A 34 -8.23 15.08 1.62
C LYS A 34 -9.47 14.73 2.43
N GLU A 35 -9.57 13.52 2.97
CA GLU A 35 -10.72 13.10 3.76
C GLU A 35 -10.83 13.80 5.11
N ASN A 36 -9.70 14.11 5.75
CA ASN A 36 -9.70 14.88 6.98
C ASN A 36 -10.37 16.26 6.82
N VAL A 37 -10.49 16.75 5.57
CA VAL A 37 -11.14 18.03 5.23
C VAL A 37 -12.63 17.86 4.89
N THR A 38 -13.05 16.70 4.35
CA THR A 38 -14.42 16.50 3.83
C THR A 38 -15.39 15.80 4.81
N GLY A 39 -14.86 15.06 5.80
CA GLY A 39 -15.62 14.52 6.93
C GLY A 39 -16.92 13.77 6.59
N ASN A 40 -16.95 12.97 5.50
CA ASN A 40 -18.15 12.21 5.16
C ASN A 40 -18.33 11.02 6.12
N PRO A 41 -19.38 10.99 6.97
CA PRO A 41 -19.58 9.93 7.97
C PRO A 41 -19.88 8.55 7.36
N ASN A 42 -20.24 8.49 6.06
CA ASN A 42 -20.57 7.24 5.37
C ASN A 42 -19.34 6.61 4.68
N ARG A 43 -18.16 7.19 4.83
CA ARG A 43 -16.92 6.67 4.26
C ARG A 43 -16.07 6.00 5.32
N HIS A 44 -15.38 4.94 4.90
CA HIS A 44 -14.33 4.35 5.74
C HIS A 44 -13.11 5.28 5.79
N PRO A 45 -12.42 5.35 6.94
CA PRO A 45 -11.25 6.20 7.08
C PRO A 45 -10.17 5.88 6.04
N SER A 46 -9.70 6.88 5.30
CA SER A 46 -8.71 6.71 4.24
C SER A 46 -7.32 6.29 4.73
N ASN A 47 -7.07 6.35 6.04
CA ASN A 47 -5.88 5.79 6.68
C ASN A 47 -6.00 4.27 6.97
N LEU A 48 -7.13 3.64 6.63
CA LEU A 48 -7.27 2.18 6.49
C LEU A 48 -6.88 1.78 5.07
N LEU A 49 -5.70 1.22 4.91
CA LEU A 49 -5.12 0.80 3.64
C LEU A 49 -5.03 -0.72 3.58
N MET A 50 -5.68 -1.33 2.60
CA MET A 50 -5.53 -2.76 2.30
C MET A 50 -4.53 -2.95 1.17
N ILE A 51 -3.61 -3.88 1.34
CA ILE A 51 -2.73 -4.35 0.27
C ILE A 51 -3.08 -5.80 -0.02
N THR A 52 -3.47 -6.07 -1.24
CA THR A 52 -3.90 -7.38 -1.73
C THR A 52 -3.34 -7.63 -3.13
N SER A 53 -3.75 -8.72 -3.76
CA SER A 53 -3.37 -9.06 -5.14
C SER A 53 -4.52 -9.82 -5.83
N ALA A 54 -4.50 -9.94 -7.16
CA ALA A 54 -5.46 -10.78 -7.87
C ALA A 54 -5.22 -12.25 -7.57
N LEU A 55 -3.96 -12.69 -7.63
CA LEU A 55 -3.52 -14.08 -7.50
C LEU A 55 -2.48 -14.25 -6.39
N PRO A 56 -2.26 -15.49 -5.91
CA PRO A 56 -1.18 -15.79 -4.99
C PRO A 56 0.21 -15.48 -5.58
N ASN A 57 1.16 -15.12 -4.70
CA ASN A 57 2.58 -14.91 -5.02
C ASN A 57 2.90 -13.68 -5.89
N GLU A 58 1.99 -12.73 -6.07
CA GLU A 58 2.26 -11.46 -6.78
C GLU A 58 3.10 -10.47 -5.95
N GLY A 59 3.39 -10.80 -4.69
CA GLY A 59 4.28 -10.01 -3.81
C GLY A 59 3.55 -9.05 -2.88
N LYS A 60 2.26 -9.25 -2.58
CA LYS A 60 1.49 -8.41 -1.67
C LYS A 60 2.17 -8.18 -0.32
N THR A 61 2.62 -9.25 0.38
CA THR A 61 3.30 -9.15 1.67
C THR A 61 4.63 -8.38 1.59
N PHE A 62 5.40 -8.58 0.52
CA PHE A 62 6.60 -7.79 0.25
C PHE A 62 6.27 -6.29 0.12
N VAL A 63 5.20 -5.98 -0.62
CA VAL A 63 4.73 -4.60 -0.78
C VAL A 63 4.20 -4.04 0.55
N SER A 64 3.45 -4.82 1.33
CA SER A 64 2.89 -4.40 2.63
C SER A 64 4.00 -4.02 3.62
N ILE A 65 5.01 -4.87 3.77
CA ILE A 65 6.13 -4.62 4.68
C ILE A 65 6.94 -3.40 4.23
N ASN A 66 7.32 -3.31 2.95
CA ASN A 66 8.08 -2.19 2.43
C ASN A 66 7.29 -0.87 2.47
N MET A 67 5.97 -0.92 2.24
CA MET A 67 5.10 0.24 2.38
C MET A 67 5.05 0.71 3.84
N ALA A 68 4.91 -0.23 4.79
CA ALA A 68 4.91 0.09 6.22
C ALA A 68 6.25 0.73 6.64
N MET A 69 7.38 0.15 6.25
CA MET A 69 8.71 0.71 6.50
C MET A 69 8.87 2.11 5.88
N SER A 70 8.44 2.28 4.64
CA SER A 70 8.53 3.57 3.94
C SER A 70 7.63 4.64 4.56
N MET A 71 6.43 4.29 5.05
CA MET A 71 5.52 5.23 5.70
C MET A 71 5.96 5.56 7.12
N ALA A 72 6.48 4.60 7.89
CA ALA A 72 7.03 4.83 9.23
C ALA A 72 8.24 5.79 9.21
N ALA A 73 8.99 5.82 8.12
CA ALA A 73 10.09 6.77 7.93
C ALA A 73 9.62 8.24 7.71
N GLU A 74 8.32 8.52 7.60
CA GLU A 74 7.80 9.88 7.55
C GLU A 74 7.72 10.49 8.97
N MET A 75 8.11 11.75 9.09
CA MET A 75 8.03 12.46 10.37
C MET A 75 6.58 12.51 10.89
N ASN A 76 6.40 12.23 12.16
CA ASN A 76 5.11 12.26 12.85
C ASN A 76 4.07 11.29 12.23
N ARG A 77 4.50 10.10 11.86
CA ARG A 77 3.62 9.02 11.40
C ARG A 77 3.76 7.80 12.29
N GLU A 78 2.61 7.25 12.65
CA GLU A 78 2.48 5.95 13.29
C GLU A 78 1.92 4.97 12.25
N VAL A 79 2.53 3.81 12.10
CA VAL A 79 2.10 2.77 11.17
C VAL A 79 1.82 1.51 11.95
N LEU A 80 0.63 0.96 11.77
CA LEU A 80 0.28 -0.37 12.24
C LEU A 80 0.15 -1.31 11.04
N LEU A 81 1.05 -2.27 10.94
CA LEU A 81 0.96 -3.35 9.95
C LEU A 81 0.21 -4.53 10.55
N VAL A 82 -0.93 -4.89 9.94
CA VAL A 82 -1.79 -5.99 10.36
C VAL A 82 -1.67 -7.13 9.35
N ASP A 83 -1.34 -8.32 9.83
CA ASP A 83 -1.36 -9.54 9.02
C ASP A 83 -2.79 -10.10 8.98
N ALA A 84 -3.51 -9.81 7.91
CA ALA A 84 -4.87 -10.28 7.67
C ALA A 84 -4.93 -11.48 6.70
N ASP A 85 -3.79 -11.97 6.19
CA ASP A 85 -3.71 -13.25 5.47
C ASP A 85 -3.51 -14.41 6.50
N VAL A 86 -4.55 -14.63 7.30
CA VAL A 86 -4.52 -15.56 8.44
C VAL A 86 -4.14 -16.98 8.00
N ALA A 87 -4.54 -17.38 6.80
CA ALA A 87 -4.21 -18.70 6.26
C ALA A 87 -2.69 -18.92 6.09
N LYS A 88 -1.96 -17.85 5.81
CA LYS A 88 -0.51 -17.90 5.56
C LYS A 88 0.33 -17.31 6.69
N GLY A 89 -0.09 -16.22 7.35
CA GLY A 89 0.64 -15.57 8.43
C GLY A 89 2.06 -15.16 8.03
N HIS A 90 2.23 -14.56 6.87
CA HIS A 90 3.57 -14.32 6.29
C HIS A 90 4.29 -13.13 6.91
N VAL A 91 3.57 -12.08 7.35
CA VAL A 91 4.18 -10.88 7.95
C VAL A 91 4.96 -11.28 9.20
N GLY A 92 4.32 -12.00 10.13
CA GLY A 92 4.95 -12.44 11.37
C GLY A 92 6.20 -13.27 11.09
N ARG A 93 6.11 -14.26 10.20
CA ARG A 93 7.27 -15.13 9.84
C ARG A 93 8.41 -14.34 9.20
N THR A 94 8.11 -13.41 8.31
CA THR A 94 9.14 -12.59 7.64
C THR A 94 9.83 -11.66 8.62
N LEU A 95 9.11 -11.08 9.57
CA LEU A 95 9.66 -10.13 10.53
C LEU A 95 10.18 -10.79 11.82
N GLY A 96 10.10 -12.13 11.91
CA GLY A 96 10.53 -12.87 13.10
C GLY A 96 9.65 -12.63 14.33
N TYR A 97 8.38 -12.27 14.12
CA TYR A 97 7.39 -11.99 15.14
C TYR A 97 6.41 -13.17 15.27
N ASN A 98 6.34 -13.74 16.46
CA ASN A 98 5.44 -14.85 16.77
C ASN A 98 4.65 -14.53 18.04
N PRO A 99 3.49 -13.86 17.93
CA PRO A 99 2.67 -13.48 19.07
C PRO A 99 1.99 -14.67 19.71
N GLU A 100 1.60 -14.54 21.00
CA GLU A 100 0.80 -15.52 21.70
C GLU A 100 -0.63 -15.59 21.11
N TYR A 101 -1.17 -14.44 20.69
CA TYR A 101 -2.45 -14.32 20.00
C TYR A 101 -2.41 -13.15 19.00
N GLY A 102 -3.28 -13.17 18.02
CA GLY A 102 -3.34 -12.17 16.96
C GLY A 102 -4.78 -11.84 16.55
N LEU A 103 -4.92 -11.39 15.31
CA LEU A 103 -6.18 -10.91 14.75
C LEU A 103 -7.33 -11.94 14.91
N SER A 104 -7.09 -13.23 14.61
CA SER A 104 -8.13 -14.23 14.67
C SER A 104 -8.66 -14.46 16.09
N GLU A 105 -7.78 -14.52 17.11
CA GLU A 105 -8.19 -14.69 18.51
C GLU A 105 -8.93 -13.46 19.04
N ILE A 106 -8.49 -12.26 18.68
CA ILE A 106 -9.17 -11.03 19.05
C ILE A 106 -10.60 -11.00 18.51
N LEU A 107 -10.80 -11.42 17.28
CA LEU A 107 -12.14 -11.45 16.67
C LEU A 107 -13.08 -12.48 17.31
N LYS A 108 -12.54 -13.55 17.89
CA LYS A 108 -13.32 -14.63 18.55
C LYS A 108 -13.64 -14.37 20.01
N SER A 109 -12.82 -13.56 20.70
CA SER A 109 -12.90 -13.43 22.15
C SER A 109 -13.17 -12.02 22.61
N ASP A 110 -14.20 -11.84 23.44
CA ASP A 110 -14.51 -10.53 24.02
C ASP A 110 -13.51 -10.09 25.12
N HIS A 111 -12.67 -11.00 25.56
CA HIS A 111 -11.66 -10.74 26.59
C HIS A 111 -10.29 -10.30 26.04
N LEU A 112 -10.08 -10.50 24.73
CA LEU A 112 -8.83 -10.09 24.08
C LEU A 112 -9.00 -8.75 23.37
N THR A 113 -7.99 -7.90 23.49
CA THR A 113 -7.97 -6.58 22.89
C THR A 113 -6.81 -6.44 21.92
N GLU A 114 -6.97 -5.54 20.96
CA GLU A 114 -5.91 -5.22 20.00
C GLU A 114 -4.66 -4.66 20.68
N GLU A 115 -4.79 -3.86 21.73
CA GLU A 115 -3.67 -3.25 22.44
C GLU A 115 -2.73 -4.31 23.06
N GLY A 116 -3.29 -5.42 23.54
CA GLY A 116 -2.50 -6.51 24.11
C GLY A 116 -1.74 -7.34 23.06
N ALA A 117 -2.21 -7.32 21.80
CA ALA A 117 -1.63 -8.08 20.70
C ALA A 117 -0.69 -7.26 19.80
N ILE A 118 -0.81 -5.91 19.84
CA ILE A 118 0.05 -5.04 19.04
C ILE A 118 1.45 -5.01 19.66
N ALA A 119 2.44 -5.41 18.87
CA ALA A 119 3.85 -5.33 19.24
C ALA A 119 4.54 -4.13 18.60
N THR A 120 5.34 -3.42 19.39
CA THR A 120 6.27 -2.43 18.85
C THR A 120 7.46 -3.10 18.20
N THR A 121 8.02 -2.48 17.17
CA THR A 121 9.23 -2.97 16.49
C THR A 121 10.44 -2.12 16.86
N ASN A 122 11.61 -2.52 16.36
CA ASN A 122 12.84 -1.69 16.44
C ASN A 122 12.88 -0.57 15.37
N VAL A 123 11.83 -0.41 14.60
CA VAL A 123 11.64 0.69 13.64
C VAL A 123 10.72 1.72 14.28
N ASP A 124 11.22 2.93 14.46
CA ASP A 124 10.44 4.01 15.05
C ASP A 124 9.15 4.26 14.26
N GLY A 125 8.03 4.36 14.97
CA GLY A 125 6.71 4.58 14.36
C GLY A 125 6.10 3.35 13.69
N LEU A 126 6.70 2.14 13.78
CA LEU A 126 6.14 0.91 13.23
C LEU A 126 5.75 -0.08 14.32
N SER A 127 4.49 -0.49 14.31
CA SER A 127 3.95 -1.57 15.14
C SER A 127 3.32 -2.66 14.27
N ILE A 128 3.16 -3.86 14.83
CA ILE A 128 2.66 -5.03 14.12
C ILE A 128 1.54 -5.68 14.93
N LEU A 129 0.47 -6.10 14.23
CA LEU A 129 -0.54 -7.02 14.73
C LEU A 129 -0.48 -8.30 13.88
N GLY A 130 -0.13 -9.41 14.49
CA GLY A 130 -0.04 -10.71 13.81
C GLY A 130 -1.40 -11.29 13.47
N SER A 131 -1.41 -12.27 12.56
CA SER A 131 -2.64 -12.94 12.08
C SER A 131 -3.35 -13.77 13.15
N GLY A 132 -2.60 -14.30 14.11
CA GLY A 132 -3.08 -15.35 15.00
C GLY A 132 -3.13 -16.72 14.33
N ALA A 133 -3.86 -17.66 14.92
CA ALA A 133 -4.02 -19.00 14.38
C ALA A 133 -5.00 -19.02 13.20
N ASN A 134 -4.74 -19.92 12.25
CA ASN A 134 -5.65 -20.12 11.12
C ASN A 134 -7.02 -20.65 11.61
N ASP A 135 -8.09 -20.11 11.01
CA ASP A 135 -9.47 -20.51 11.31
C ASP A 135 -10.28 -20.66 10.02
N MET A 136 -11.16 -21.67 10.00
CA MET A 136 -12.02 -21.95 8.83
C MET A 136 -13.16 -20.95 8.66
N HIS A 137 -13.46 -20.14 9.69
CA HIS A 137 -14.56 -19.16 9.68
C HIS A 137 -14.06 -17.72 9.58
N MET A 138 -12.88 -17.51 8.97
CA MET A 138 -12.32 -16.16 8.86
C MET A 138 -13.18 -15.22 8.02
N ASP A 139 -13.91 -15.71 7.03
CA ASP A 139 -14.87 -14.95 6.24
C ASP A 139 -16.01 -14.38 7.12
N GLU A 140 -16.57 -15.21 8.02
CA GLU A 140 -17.59 -14.78 8.97
C GLU A 140 -17.02 -13.78 10.00
N LEU A 141 -15.79 -14.02 10.49
CA LEU A 141 -15.12 -13.13 11.43
C LEU A 141 -14.82 -11.78 10.79
N PHE A 142 -14.39 -11.71 9.54
CA PHE A 142 -14.18 -10.47 8.82
C PHE A 142 -15.49 -9.74 8.47
N ALA A 143 -16.58 -10.48 8.27
CA ALA A 143 -17.92 -9.91 8.08
C ALA A 143 -18.57 -9.43 9.39
N SER A 144 -17.97 -9.71 10.54
CA SER A 144 -18.55 -9.39 11.84
C SER A 144 -18.56 -7.90 12.14
N GLN A 145 -19.52 -7.47 12.97
CA GLN A 145 -19.54 -6.12 13.51
C GLN A 145 -18.26 -5.82 14.30
N ARG A 146 -17.70 -6.83 14.99
CA ARG A 146 -16.48 -6.71 15.77
C ARG A 146 -15.28 -6.29 14.90
N MET A 147 -15.12 -6.88 13.70
CA MET A 147 -14.07 -6.49 12.76
C MET A 147 -14.26 -5.04 12.29
N SER A 148 -15.49 -4.65 11.95
CA SER A 148 -15.80 -3.28 11.53
C SER A 148 -15.51 -2.26 12.63
N GLU A 149 -15.89 -2.56 13.88
CA GLU A 149 -15.61 -1.69 15.03
C GLU A 149 -14.12 -1.62 15.35
N MET A 150 -13.41 -2.76 15.29
CA MET A 150 -11.97 -2.84 15.53
C MET A 150 -11.19 -2.02 14.49
N THR A 151 -11.44 -2.22 13.21
CA THR A 151 -10.76 -1.46 12.14
C THR A 151 -10.99 0.04 12.30
N ARG A 152 -12.20 0.45 12.67
CA ARG A 152 -12.52 1.85 12.94
C ARG A 152 -11.78 2.39 14.18
N ARG A 153 -11.72 1.63 15.28
CA ARG A 153 -10.96 2.04 16.47
C ARG A 153 -9.48 2.19 16.14
N LEU A 154 -8.89 1.21 15.43
CA LEU A 154 -7.48 1.26 15.03
C LEU A 154 -7.17 2.50 14.17
N ALA A 155 -8.04 2.86 13.24
CA ALA A 155 -7.88 4.02 12.38
C ALA A 155 -8.03 5.36 13.11
N LEU A 156 -8.93 5.43 14.11
CA LEU A 156 -9.25 6.67 14.80
C LEU A 156 -8.46 6.88 16.10
N ALA A 157 -7.70 5.88 16.54
CA ALA A 157 -6.93 5.95 17.79
C ALA A 157 -5.89 7.08 17.80
N ASP A 158 -5.31 7.38 16.63
CA ASP A 158 -4.35 8.46 16.46
C ASP A 158 -4.50 9.08 15.06
N PRO A 159 -4.62 10.42 14.94
CA PRO A 159 -4.73 11.11 13.64
C PRO A 159 -3.51 10.93 12.73
N SER A 160 -2.35 10.60 13.29
CA SER A 160 -1.13 10.33 12.53
C SER A 160 -1.02 8.89 12.03
N ARG A 161 -1.86 7.98 12.59
CA ARG A 161 -1.77 6.54 12.32
C ARG A 161 -2.25 6.18 10.93
N VAL A 162 -1.48 5.30 10.29
CA VAL A 162 -1.87 4.56 9.09
C VAL A 162 -1.96 3.09 9.46
N VAL A 163 -3.08 2.45 9.14
CA VAL A 163 -3.27 1.01 9.32
C VAL A 163 -3.14 0.34 7.96
N ILE A 164 -2.17 -0.55 7.83
CA ILE A 164 -1.93 -1.33 6.61
C ILE A 164 -2.34 -2.77 6.87
N MET A 165 -3.34 -3.27 6.12
CA MET A 165 -3.79 -4.66 6.16
C MET A 165 -3.13 -5.45 5.03
N ASP A 166 -2.23 -6.40 5.36
CA ASP A 166 -1.74 -7.41 4.40
C ASP A 166 -2.79 -8.50 4.24
N ALA A 167 -3.55 -8.46 3.15
CA ALA A 167 -4.74 -9.27 2.96
C ALA A 167 -4.51 -10.43 1.98
N PRO A 168 -5.33 -11.50 2.02
CA PRO A 168 -5.24 -12.59 1.06
C PRO A 168 -5.56 -12.13 -0.38
N PRO A 169 -5.20 -12.92 -1.40
CA PRO A 169 -5.50 -12.59 -2.80
C PRO A 169 -7.01 -12.62 -3.07
N LEU A 170 -7.50 -11.65 -3.86
CA LEU A 170 -8.93 -11.44 -4.14
C LEU A 170 -9.63 -12.63 -4.81
N LEU A 171 -8.92 -13.40 -5.65
CA LEU A 171 -9.48 -14.56 -6.33
C LEU A 171 -9.21 -15.90 -5.61
N ALA A 172 -8.42 -15.88 -4.54
CA ALA A 172 -8.10 -17.11 -3.81
C ALA A 172 -9.09 -17.39 -2.66
N THR A 173 -9.68 -16.33 -2.10
CA THR A 173 -10.51 -16.42 -0.90
C THR A 173 -11.64 -15.41 -0.93
N THR A 174 -12.74 -15.73 -0.24
CA THR A 174 -13.88 -14.80 -0.07
C THR A 174 -13.60 -13.71 0.96
N GLU A 175 -12.72 -14.00 1.92
CA GLU A 175 -12.34 -13.10 3.02
C GLU A 175 -11.78 -11.78 2.52
N ALA A 176 -11.00 -11.82 1.43
CA ALA A 176 -10.40 -10.61 0.86
C ALA A 176 -11.45 -9.58 0.40
N GLY A 177 -12.51 -10.05 -0.29
CA GLY A 177 -13.61 -9.19 -0.72
C GLY A 177 -14.43 -8.63 0.43
N VAL A 178 -14.62 -9.42 1.49
CA VAL A 178 -15.31 -8.97 2.71
C VAL A 178 -14.50 -7.88 3.43
N LEU A 179 -13.20 -8.13 3.60
CA LEU A 179 -12.29 -7.17 4.25
C LEU A 179 -12.19 -5.86 3.46
N ALA A 180 -12.15 -5.94 2.14
CA ALA A 180 -12.05 -4.79 1.24
C ALA A 180 -13.16 -3.74 1.48
N ARG A 181 -14.37 -4.18 1.81
CA ARG A 181 -15.53 -3.30 2.08
C ARG A 181 -15.36 -2.43 3.33
N LEU A 182 -14.44 -2.78 4.22
CA LEU A 182 -14.13 -2.04 5.44
C LEU A 182 -13.01 -1.02 5.25
N MET A 183 -12.38 -0.99 4.08
CA MET A 183 -11.17 -0.21 3.83
C MET A 183 -11.46 1.12 3.15
N GLY A 184 -10.69 2.15 3.51
CA GLY A 184 -10.75 3.45 2.85
C GLY A 184 -9.95 3.50 1.54
N GLN A 185 -8.86 2.73 1.46
CA GLN A 185 -8.04 2.62 0.26
C GLN A 185 -7.59 1.17 0.04
N ILE A 186 -7.51 0.75 -1.22
CA ILE A 186 -7.04 -0.59 -1.62
C ILE A 186 -5.92 -0.43 -2.64
N VAL A 187 -4.84 -1.18 -2.43
CA VAL A 187 -3.77 -1.37 -3.41
C VAL A 187 -3.80 -2.83 -3.87
N VAL A 188 -4.09 -3.04 -5.14
CA VAL A 188 -4.04 -4.36 -5.78
C VAL A 188 -2.67 -4.51 -6.45
N VAL A 189 -1.86 -5.41 -5.91
CA VAL A 189 -0.54 -5.75 -6.44
C VAL A 189 -0.69 -6.68 -7.63
N VAL A 190 -0.02 -6.36 -8.73
CA VAL A 190 -0.07 -7.08 -10.00
C VAL A 190 1.34 -7.49 -10.38
N GLU A 191 1.60 -8.76 -10.65
CA GLU A 191 2.90 -9.21 -11.15
C GLU A 191 3.06 -8.87 -12.63
N ALA A 192 4.08 -8.07 -12.97
CA ALA A 192 4.38 -7.68 -14.33
C ALA A 192 4.61 -8.91 -15.23
N ASP A 193 4.09 -8.85 -16.43
CA ASP A 193 4.25 -9.86 -17.48
C ASP A 193 3.70 -11.26 -17.15
N LYS A 194 3.07 -11.43 -15.95
CA LYS A 194 2.51 -12.73 -15.52
C LYS A 194 1.04 -12.71 -15.20
N THR A 195 0.54 -11.67 -14.52
CA THR A 195 -0.88 -11.62 -14.15
C THR A 195 -1.74 -11.50 -15.39
N PRO A 196 -2.64 -12.48 -15.68
CA PRO A 196 -3.54 -12.39 -16.82
C PRO A 196 -4.52 -11.22 -16.66
N GLN A 197 -4.75 -10.44 -17.72
CA GLN A 197 -5.68 -9.32 -17.68
C GLN A 197 -7.10 -9.75 -17.28
N VAL A 198 -7.52 -10.95 -17.68
CA VAL A 198 -8.82 -11.52 -17.30
C VAL A 198 -8.90 -11.74 -15.79
N ALA A 199 -7.85 -12.29 -15.17
CA ALA A 199 -7.79 -12.49 -13.71
C ALA A 199 -7.81 -11.14 -12.98
N LEU A 200 -7.05 -10.15 -13.46
CA LEU A 200 -7.09 -8.81 -12.88
C LEU A 200 -8.49 -8.19 -12.97
N ALA A 201 -9.14 -8.29 -14.14
CA ALA A 201 -10.49 -7.77 -14.33
C ALA A 201 -11.52 -8.45 -13.40
N GLU A 202 -11.42 -9.76 -13.19
CA GLU A 202 -12.26 -10.49 -12.22
C GLU A 202 -12.00 -10.05 -10.78
N ALA A 203 -10.72 -9.90 -10.41
CA ALA A 203 -10.34 -9.42 -9.07
C ALA A 203 -10.90 -8.01 -8.80
N LEU A 204 -10.83 -7.11 -9.77
CA LEU A 204 -11.34 -5.74 -9.62
C LEU A 204 -12.86 -5.68 -9.44
N LYS A 205 -13.62 -6.64 -9.97
CA LYS A 205 -15.06 -6.72 -9.72
C LYS A 205 -15.40 -7.01 -8.26
N THR A 206 -14.52 -7.68 -7.51
CA THR A 206 -14.75 -7.97 -6.09
C THR A 206 -14.59 -6.74 -5.19
N VAL A 207 -14.01 -5.67 -5.71
CA VAL A 207 -13.71 -4.42 -5.00
C VAL A 207 -14.29 -3.18 -5.70
N ASP A 208 -15.22 -3.33 -6.66
CA ASP A 208 -15.80 -2.24 -7.44
C ASP A 208 -16.64 -1.26 -6.62
N GLU A 209 -17.18 -1.72 -5.48
CA GLU A 209 -17.91 -0.88 -4.52
C GLU A 209 -16.97 -0.10 -3.57
N CYS A 210 -15.65 -0.36 -3.61
CA CYS A 210 -14.70 0.27 -2.70
C CYS A 210 -14.34 1.70 -3.15
N GLN A 211 -14.03 2.57 -2.18
CA GLN A 211 -13.91 4.01 -2.41
C GLN A 211 -12.74 4.41 -3.30
N GLU A 212 -11.57 3.83 -3.02
CA GLU A 212 -10.32 4.17 -3.71
C GLU A 212 -9.54 2.88 -3.98
N VAL A 213 -9.44 2.48 -5.25
CA VAL A 213 -8.69 1.31 -5.68
C VAL A 213 -7.54 1.75 -6.58
N SER A 214 -6.33 1.34 -6.24
CA SER A 214 -5.10 1.62 -6.98
C SER A 214 -4.43 0.32 -7.41
N LEU A 215 -3.80 0.30 -8.58
CA LEU A 215 -2.99 -0.81 -9.05
C LEU A 215 -1.51 -0.52 -8.82
N LEU A 216 -0.77 -1.52 -8.34
CA LEU A 216 0.68 -1.48 -8.17
C LEU A 216 1.32 -2.60 -8.98
N LEU A 217 2.10 -2.22 -10.00
CA LEU A 217 2.85 -3.18 -10.80
C LEU A 217 4.13 -3.58 -10.06
N ASN A 218 4.27 -4.86 -9.75
CA ASN A 218 5.40 -5.44 -9.02
C ASN A 218 6.23 -6.38 -9.91
N LYS A 219 7.45 -6.68 -9.48
CA LYS A 219 8.39 -7.59 -10.17
C LYS A 219 8.71 -7.19 -11.60
N VAL A 220 8.72 -5.89 -11.89
CA VAL A 220 9.11 -5.36 -13.19
C VAL A 220 10.59 -5.67 -13.43
N VAL A 221 10.90 -6.48 -14.43
CA VAL A 221 12.27 -6.77 -14.82
C VAL A 221 12.80 -5.63 -15.68
N GLN A 222 13.71 -4.82 -15.13
CA GLN A 222 14.51 -3.89 -15.92
C GLN A 222 15.58 -4.68 -16.66
N GLY A 223 15.26 -5.17 -17.83
CA GLY A 223 16.18 -6.06 -18.51
C GLY A 223 16.14 -5.99 -20.01
N GLY A 224 17.32 -5.82 -20.56
CA GLY A 224 17.77 -6.40 -21.82
C GLY A 224 17.22 -5.78 -23.10
N LEU A 225 18.06 -4.99 -23.79
CA LEU A 225 17.92 -4.53 -25.17
C LEU A 225 16.64 -3.76 -25.50
N GLY A 226 16.63 -2.49 -25.22
CA GLY A 226 15.62 -1.57 -25.74
C GLY A 226 15.08 -0.62 -24.71
N GLY A 227 15.87 0.34 -24.30
CA GLY A 227 15.40 1.53 -23.56
C GLY A 227 14.47 2.39 -24.39
N ALA A 228 13.29 1.87 -24.77
CA ALA A 228 12.30 2.57 -25.58
C ALA A 228 10.94 2.81 -24.89
N TYR A 229 10.78 2.40 -23.64
CA TYR A 229 9.57 2.75 -22.86
C TYR A 229 9.93 3.44 -21.55
N GLY A 230 10.72 4.51 -21.68
CA GLY A 230 10.76 5.53 -20.66
C GLY A 230 9.44 6.30 -20.66
N TYR A 231 8.46 5.87 -19.87
CA TYR A 231 7.31 6.72 -19.56
C TYR A 231 7.78 7.88 -18.69
N GLY A 232 8.43 8.85 -19.34
CA GLY A 232 8.65 10.16 -18.77
C GLY A 232 7.34 10.94 -18.81
N TYR A 233 6.50 10.81 -17.81
CA TYR A 233 5.48 11.81 -17.53
C TYR A 233 6.17 13.04 -16.95
N GLY A 234 6.84 13.79 -17.82
CA GLY A 234 7.27 15.14 -17.53
C GLY A 234 6.07 16.08 -17.66
N TYR A 235 5.39 16.37 -16.59
CA TYR A 235 4.54 17.56 -16.52
C TYR A 235 5.47 18.78 -16.44
N GLY A 236 5.94 19.22 -17.61
CA GLY A 236 6.60 20.52 -17.79
C GLY A 236 5.56 21.60 -17.98
N TYR A 237 5.13 22.28 -16.93
CA TYR A 237 4.53 23.59 -17.08
C TYR A 237 5.65 24.60 -17.37
N GLY A 238 5.97 24.75 -18.66
CA GLY A 238 6.84 25.81 -19.14
C GLY A 238 6.01 27.03 -19.52
N TYR A 239 5.90 28.00 -18.65
CA TYR A 239 5.52 29.35 -19.04
C TYR A 239 6.76 30.02 -19.67
N GLY A 240 6.87 29.95 -20.99
CA GLY A 240 7.85 30.69 -21.76
C GLY A 240 7.28 32.05 -22.20
N TYR A 241 7.64 33.11 -21.52
CA TYR A 241 7.52 34.44 -22.07
C TYR A 241 8.72 34.67 -23.00
N GLY A 242 8.50 34.56 -24.31
CA GLY A 242 9.46 34.93 -25.33
C GLY A 242 9.32 36.42 -25.67
N TYR A 243 10.25 37.25 -25.23
CA TYR A 243 10.47 38.56 -25.82
C TYR A 243 11.36 38.38 -27.05
N GLY A 244 10.79 38.62 -28.25
CA GLY A 244 11.52 38.70 -29.47
C GLY A 244 12.23 40.06 -29.61
N TYR A 245 13.53 40.04 -29.73
CA TYR A 245 14.30 41.16 -30.33
C TYR A 245 14.66 40.77 -31.74
N GLY A 246 14.26 41.62 -32.68
CA GLY A 246 14.61 41.50 -34.08
C GLY A 246 16.11 41.72 -34.29
N ALA A 247 16.70 40.93 -35.14
CA ALA A 247 18.02 41.14 -35.70
C ALA A 247 17.85 41.43 -37.20
N GLU A 248 18.36 42.57 -37.61
CA GLU A 248 18.40 43.09 -38.98
C GLU A 248 19.33 42.22 -39.85
N GLU A 249 18.91 41.96 -41.08
CA GLU A 249 19.75 41.32 -42.12
C GLU A 249 20.77 42.37 -42.68
N PRO A 250 22.02 41.99 -42.95
CA PRO A 250 22.93 42.85 -43.71
C PRO A 250 22.74 42.60 -45.20
N GLU A 251 22.50 43.72 -45.93
CA GLU A 251 22.50 43.83 -47.40
C GLU A 251 23.82 43.32 -48.02
N ASN A 252 23.67 42.49 -49.02
CA ASN A 252 24.75 42.08 -49.94
C ASN A 252 24.94 43.18 -51.00
N ARG A 253 26.01 43.96 -50.91
CA ARG A 253 26.51 44.77 -52.04
C ARG A 253 27.48 43.96 -52.89
N VAL A 254 27.03 43.67 -54.12
CA VAL A 254 27.88 43.31 -55.25
C VAL A 254 28.57 44.56 -55.77
N GLN A 255 29.90 44.49 -55.92
CA GLN A 255 30.64 45.32 -56.87
C GLN A 255 31.79 44.59 -57.50
N ASN A 256 31.75 44.54 -58.86
CA ASN A 256 32.71 44.35 -59.88
C ASN A 256 33.68 43.16 -59.80
#